data_35030865c6686b7c2d5d63d167fac06c
#
_entry.id   35030865c6686b7c2d5d63d167fac06c
#
_cell.length_a   1.000
_cell.length_b   1.000
_cell.length_c   1.000
_cell.angle_alpha   90.00
_cell.angle_beta   90.00
_cell.angle_gamma   90.00
#
_symmetry.space_group_name_H-M   'P 1'
#
loop_
_entity.id
_entity.type
_entity.pdbx_description
1 polymer ?
#
loop_
_entity_poly.entity_id
_entity_poly.type
_entity_poly.pdbx_seq_one_letter_code
_entity_poly.pdbx_strand_id
1 'polypeptide(L)'
;MIYITGDCHQDFERFNIDVFPEQKEMTKDDCVIICGDFGGVWNRNEESSREAKLMDWLENRPFTTLFVDGNHENFDRLYAYPVEKWHGGKVHKIRPSVIHLMRGQVFEIDGKSIFAFGGASSHDIAGGILEPDDPDFKKKKKKLDQGWYPYRVNHVSWWKQELPSEEEMQEGIENLAAHDNKVDFIVTHCCASST
;
A
#
# COMPACT_ATOMS: atom_id res chain seq x y z
N MET A 1 -1.51 20.07 -6.95
CA MET A 1 -2.39 19.24 -7.84
C MET A 1 -2.34 17.79 -7.42
N ILE A 2 -3.46 17.01 -7.54
CA ILE A 2 -3.53 15.63 -7.11
C ILE A 2 -3.97 14.77 -8.29
N TYR A 3 -3.18 13.75 -8.62
CA TYR A 3 -3.52 12.68 -9.56
C TYR A 3 -3.75 11.37 -8.78
N ILE A 4 -4.63 10.52 -9.28
CA ILE A 4 -4.96 9.24 -8.65
C ILE A 4 -4.84 8.13 -9.68
N THR A 5 -4.24 7.00 -9.28
CA THR A 5 -4.10 5.80 -10.12
C THR A 5 -4.36 4.53 -9.30
N GLY A 6 -4.70 3.43 -9.97
CA GLY A 6 -4.85 2.12 -9.35
C GLY A 6 -3.52 1.38 -9.13
N ASP A 7 -3.63 0.09 -8.90
CA ASP A 7 -2.56 -0.87 -8.62
C ASP A 7 -1.33 -0.70 -9.49
N CYS A 8 -0.16 -0.84 -8.90
CA CYS A 8 1.12 -0.75 -9.62
C CYS A 8 1.90 -2.05 -9.64
N HIS A 9 1.89 -2.86 -8.60
CA HIS A 9 2.64 -4.13 -8.52
C HIS A 9 4.10 -4.00 -8.98
N GLN A 10 4.80 -2.94 -8.55
CA GLN A 10 6.16 -2.58 -8.98
C GLN A 10 6.27 -2.13 -10.45
N ASP A 11 5.18 -2.07 -11.20
CA ASP A 11 5.16 -1.52 -12.55
C ASP A 11 4.75 -0.04 -12.51
N PHE A 12 5.75 0.83 -12.59
CA PHE A 12 5.58 2.27 -12.59
C PHE A 12 5.81 2.89 -13.98
N GLU A 13 5.72 2.10 -15.07
CA GLU A 13 5.89 2.61 -16.43
C GLU A 13 4.92 3.73 -16.78
N ARG A 14 3.73 3.72 -16.14
CA ARG A 14 2.74 4.80 -16.24
C ARG A 14 3.25 6.17 -15.78
N PHE A 15 4.35 6.23 -15.02
CA PHE A 15 4.99 7.46 -14.56
C PHE A 15 6.19 7.87 -15.44
N ASN A 16 6.41 7.20 -16.55
CA ASN A 16 7.36 7.68 -17.56
C ASN A 16 6.83 8.97 -18.20
N ILE A 17 7.75 9.87 -18.54
CA ILE A 17 7.42 11.19 -19.06
C ILE A 17 6.61 11.14 -20.37
N ASP A 18 6.79 10.09 -21.16
CA ASP A 18 6.06 9.90 -22.42
C ASP A 18 4.62 9.40 -22.21
N VAL A 19 4.34 8.78 -21.04
CA VAL A 19 3.01 8.27 -20.65
C VAL A 19 2.27 9.30 -19.82
N PHE A 20 2.98 10.02 -18.96
CA PHE A 20 2.46 11.04 -18.07
C PHE A 20 3.22 12.37 -18.30
N PRO A 21 2.98 13.06 -19.42
CA PRO A 21 3.68 14.30 -19.76
C PRO A 21 3.34 15.49 -18.88
N GLU A 22 2.19 15.48 -18.19
CA GLU A 22 1.73 16.51 -17.25
C GLU A 22 2.72 16.72 -16.11
N GLN A 23 3.48 15.68 -15.75
CA GLN A 23 4.50 15.77 -14.71
C GLN A 23 5.60 16.80 -15.00
N LYS A 24 5.73 17.33 -16.23
CA LYS A 24 6.69 18.40 -16.58
C LYS A 24 6.41 19.70 -15.84
N GLU A 25 5.16 19.95 -15.51
CA GLU A 25 4.71 21.13 -14.79
C GLU A 25 4.54 20.89 -13.28
N MET A 26 4.77 19.65 -12.83
CA MET A 26 4.60 19.27 -11.42
C MET A 26 5.86 19.57 -10.59
N THR A 27 5.63 19.74 -9.29
CA THR A 27 6.65 19.92 -8.26
C THR A 27 6.43 18.91 -7.14
N LYS A 28 7.32 18.87 -6.15
CA LYS A 28 7.14 18.00 -4.97
C LYS A 28 5.91 18.35 -4.10
N ASP A 29 5.29 19.52 -4.32
CA ASP A 29 4.03 19.88 -3.69
C ASP A 29 2.82 19.22 -4.39
N ASP A 30 3.00 18.70 -5.60
CA ASP A 30 2.00 17.94 -6.34
C ASP A 30 2.12 16.46 -6.02
N CYS A 31 0.99 15.74 -6.01
CA CYS A 31 0.93 14.36 -5.55
C CYS A 31 0.35 13.42 -6.61
N VAL A 32 0.89 12.21 -6.67
CA VAL A 32 0.26 11.06 -7.33
C VAL A 32 -0.07 10.03 -6.27
N ILE A 33 -1.35 9.68 -6.11
CA ILE A 33 -1.84 8.71 -5.12
C ILE A 33 -2.11 7.38 -5.82
N ILE A 34 -1.46 6.32 -5.33
CA ILE A 34 -1.66 4.93 -5.77
C ILE A 34 -2.66 4.27 -4.81
N CYS A 35 -3.77 3.76 -5.37
CA CYS A 35 -4.86 3.15 -4.61
C CYS A 35 -4.60 1.67 -4.32
N GLY A 36 -3.52 1.37 -3.60
CA GLY A 36 -3.16 0.02 -3.15
C GLY A 36 -2.27 -0.76 -4.12
N ASP A 37 -1.83 -1.92 -3.67
CA ASP A 37 -0.93 -2.82 -4.39
C ASP A 37 0.26 -2.08 -5.02
N PHE A 38 0.88 -1.24 -4.20
CA PHE A 38 2.08 -0.51 -4.57
C PHE A 38 3.20 -1.49 -4.93
N GLY A 39 3.39 -2.53 -4.10
CA GLY A 39 4.31 -3.62 -4.31
C GLY A 39 5.79 -3.22 -4.24
N GLY A 40 6.10 -1.94 -4.04
CA GLY A 40 7.47 -1.43 -4.03
C GLY A 40 8.29 -1.81 -2.79
N VAL A 41 7.63 -2.27 -1.73
CA VAL A 41 8.23 -2.84 -0.52
C VAL A 41 7.83 -4.31 -0.45
N TRP A 42 8.55 -5.18 -1.18
CA TRP A 42 8.11 -6.58 -1.37
C TRP A 42 9.12 -7.63 -0.90
N ASN A 43 10.42 -7.44 -1.10
CA ASN A 43 11.42 -8.45 -0.76
C ASN A 43 11.35 -8.87 0.71
N ARG A 44 11.69 -10.13 0.97
CA ARG A 44 11.42 -10.80 2.25
C ARG A 44 12.11 -10.17 3.46
N ASN A 45 13.40 -9.91 3.40
CA ASN A 45 14.17 -9.54 4.59
C ASN A 45 14.62 -8.07 4.57
N GLU A 46 15.04 -7.59 3.41
CA GLU A 46 15.63 -6.26 3.25
C GLU A 46 15.34 -5.71 1.85
N GLU A 47 15.61 -4.43 1.66
CA GLU A 47 15.50 -3.79 0.37
C GLU A 47 16.53 -4.37 -0.60
N SER A 48 16.07 -4.94 -1.72
CA SER A 48 16.98 -5.41 -2.76
C SER A 48 17.53 -4.25 -3.58
N SER A 49 18.65 -4.51 -4.27
CA SER A 49 19.21 -3.51 -5.21
C SER A 49 18.21 -3.11 -6.32
N ARG A 50 17.26 -3.98 -6.66
CA ARG A 50 16.20 -3.65 -7.63
C ARG A 50 15.16 -2.73 -7.01
N GLU A 51 14.68 -3.05 -5.80
CA GLU A 51 13.75 -2.18 -5.08
C GLU A 51 14.35 -0.81 -4.80
N ALA A 52 15.61 -0.77 -4.33
CA ALA A 52 16.31 0.49 -4.07
C ALA A 52 16.33 1.39 -5.32
N LYS A 53 16.74 0.83 -6.48
CA LYS A 53 16.74 1.58 -7.74
C LYS A 53 15.34 2.08 -8.13
N LEU A 54 14.31 1.28 -7.87
CA LEU A 54 12.93 1.62 -8.18
C LEU A 54 12.41 2.74 -7.26
N MET A 55 12.70 2.64 -5.96
CA MET A 55 12.34 3.68 -4.98
C MET A 55 13.10 4.98 -5.25
N ASP A 56 14.38 4.92 -5.58
CA ASP A 56 15.17 6.08 -5.95
C ASP A 56 14.69 6.71 -7.27
N TRP A 57 14.22 5.88 -8.21
CA TRP A 57 13.62 6.38 -9.44
C TRP A 57 12.32 7.12 -9.16
N LEU A 58 11.45 6.60 -8.26
CA LEU A 58 10.23 7.29 -7.82
C LEU A 58 10.57 8.58 -7.07
N GLU A 59 11.57 8.55 -6.16
CA GLU A 59 12.03 9.73 -5.45
C GLU A 59 12.49 10.85 -6.38
N ASN A 60 13.06 10.49 -7.54
CA ASN A 60 13.50 11.45 -8.55
C ASN A 60 12.39 11.95 -9.49
N ARG A 61 11.11 11.55 -9.29
CA ARG A 61 10.00 12.15 -10.03
C ARG A 61 9.77 13.58 -9.54
N PRO A 62 9.22 14.47 -10.37
CA PRO A 62 8.97 15.86 -9.96
C PRO A 62 7.87 15.96 -8.88
N PHE A 63 7.00 14.97 -8.75
CA PHE A 63 5.90 14.90 -7.79
C PHE A 63 6.24 14.05 -6.55
N THR A 64 5.39 14.14 -5.53
CA THR A 64 5.40 13.22 -4.38
C THR A 64 4.51 12.02 -4.70
N THR A 65 5.05 10.81 -4.55
CA THR A 65 4.31 9.56 -4.69
C THR A 65 3.72 9.19 -3.35
N LEU A 66 2.40 9.08 -3.29
CA LEU A 66 1.63 8.62 -2.14
C LEU A 66 1.01 7.26 -2.47
N PHE A 67 0.84 6.40 -1.49
CA PHE A 67 0.08 5.16 -1.69
C PHE A 67 -0.65 4.75 -0.42
N VAL A 68 -1.80 4.11 -0.57
CA VAL A 68 -2.41 3.26 0.46
C VAL A 68 -1.96 1.83 0.21
N ASP A 69 -1.97 0.99 1.22
CA ASP A 69 -1.63 -0.42 1.07
C ASP A 69 -2.78 -1.23 0.44
N GLY A 70 -2.43 -2.31 -0.24
CA GLY A 70 -3.35 -3.35 -0.71
C GLY A 70 -3.06 -4.68 -0.02
N ASN A 71 -3.23 -5.80 -0.73
CA ASN A 71 -2.82 -7.12 -0.26
C ASN A 71 -1.45 -7.57 -0.82
N HIS A 72 -0.87 -6.80 -1.73
CA HIS A 72 0.47 -7.05 -2.29
C HIS A 72 1.53 -6.13 -1.68
N GLU A 73 1.62 -6.15 -0.34
CA GLU A 73 2.64 -5.44 0.44
C GLU A 73 3.36 -6.39 1.39
N ASN A 74 4.66 -6.21 1.58
CA ASN A 74 5.36 -6.87 2.67
C ASN A 74 5.17 -6.05 3.95
N PHE A 75 4.15 -6.39 4.72
CA PHE A 75 3.79 -5.65 5.93
C PHE A 75 4.84 -5.71 7.02
N ASP A 76 5.65 -6.79 7.09
CA ASP A 76 6.76 -6.87 8.06
C ASP A 76 7.77 -5.74 7.82
N ARG A 77 8.04 -5.43 6.54
CA ARG A 77 8.96 -4.35 6.17
C ARG A 77 8.29 -2.98 6.15
N LEU A 78 7.07 -2.92 5.65
CA LEU A 78 6.34 -1.66 5.55
C LEU A 78 6.10 -1.04 6.94
N TYR A 79 5.71 -1.86 7.91
CA TYR A 79 5.46 -1.41 9.28
C TYR A 79 6.74 -1.28 10.14
N ALA A 80 7.89 -1.69 9.61
CA ALA A 80 9.18 -1.43 10.23
C ALA A 80 9.71 0.00 9.98
N TYR A 81 9.15 0.73 9.02
CA TYR A 81 9.46 2.14 8.84
C TYR A 81 8.93 2.96 10.02
N PRO A 82 9.66 4.02 10.45
CA PRO A 82 9.18 4.89 11.52
C PRO A 82 7.85 5.55 11.14
N VAL A 83 6.95 5.63 12.13
CA VAL A 83 5.72 6.42 11.99
C VAL A 83 6.06 7.89 12.13
N GLU A 84 5.73 8.67 11.12
CA GLU A 84 5.91 10.11 11.10
C GLU A 84 4.55 10.81 10.93
N LYS A 85 4.50 12.12 11.24
CA LYS A 85 3.36 12.97 10.88
C LYS A 85 3.63 13.72 9.59
N TRP A 86 2.65 13.70 8.68
CA TRP A 86 2.70 14.41 7.43
C TRP A 86 1.29 14.87 7.04
N HIS A 87 1.12 16.16 6.74
CA HIS A 87 -0.17 16.76 6.32
C HIS A 87 -1.38 16.38 7.18
N GLY A 88 -1.21 16.31 8.50
CA GLY A 88 -2.27 16.00 9.47
C GLY A 88 -2.33 14.53 9.89
N GLY A 89 -1.97 13.59 9.02
CA GLY A 89 -2.04 12.14 9.27
C GLY A 89 -0.69 11.49 9.60
N LYS A 90 -0.76 10.20 9.95
CA LYS A 90 0.39 9.33 10.16
C LYS A 90 0.82 8.66 8.85
N VAL A 91 2.11 8.54 8.65
CA VAL A 91 2.71 7.97 7.43
C VAL A 91 3.93 7.12 7.74
N HIS A 92 4.30 6.25 6.79
CA HIS A 92 5.64 5.69 6.68
C HIS A 92 6.34 6.28 5.46
N LYS A 93 7.53 6.86 5.63
CA LYS A 93 8.32 7.38 4.52
C LYS A 93 9.30 6.33 4.03
N ILE A 94 9.07 5.79 2.85
CA ILE A 94 9.97 4.84 2.18
C ILE A 94 11.17 5.60 1.62
N ARG A 95 10.88 6.79 1.08
CA ARG A 95 11.82 7.86 0.71
C ARG A 95 11.22 9.20 1.13
N PRO A 96 11.95 10.31 1.11
CA PRO A 96 11.41 11.63 1.46
C PRO A 96 10.12 11.98 0.71
N SER A 97 9.97 11.56 -0.55
CA SER A 97 8.77 11.78 -1.37
C SER A 97 8.12 10.51 -1.93
N VAL A 98 8.36 9.34 -1.31
CA VAL A 98 7.61 8.10 -1.54
C VAL A 98 7.02 7.68 -0.21
N ILE A 99 5.72 7.87 -0.03
CA ILE A 99 5.08 7.95 1.28
C ILE A 99 3.86 7.02 1.33
N HIS A 100 3.86 6.11 2.30
CA HIS A 100 2.71 5.29 2.64
C HIS A 100 1.75 6.07 3.55
N LEU A 101 0.53 6.27 3.10
CA LEU A 101 -0.56 6.84 3.89
C LEU A 101 -1.15 5.75 4.78
N MET A 102 -0.96 5.87 6.10
CA MET A 102 -1.44 4.86 7.04
C MET A 102 -2.98 4.85 7.07
N ARG A 103 -3.53 3.70 7.40
CA ARG A 103 -4.99 3.49 7.48
C ARG A 103 -5.64 4.39 8.54
N GLY A 104 -6.87 4.79 8.25
CA GLY A 104 -7.69 5.56 9.18
C GLY A 104 -7.25 7.01 9.38
N GLN A 105 -6.35 7.53 8.54
CA GLN A 105 -5.85 8.89 8.67
C GLN A 105 -6.58 9.85 7.72
N VAL A 106 -6.69 11.12 8.13
CA VAL A 106 -7.14 12.22 7.29
C VAL A 106 -5.95 13.12 6.97
N PHE A 107 -5.78 13.43 5.70
CA PHE A 107 -4.68 14.25 5.19
C PHE A 107 -5.21 15.53 4.54
N GLU A 108 -4.56 16.66 4.81
CA GLU A 108 -4.85 17.94 4.15
C GLU A 108 -3.83 18.17 3.00
N ILE A 109 -4.24 17.89 1.77
CA ILE A 109 -3.38 17.98 0.59
C ILE A 109 -4.02 18.92 -0.44
N ASP A 110 -3.31 19.93 -0.89
CA ASP A 110 -3.77 20.90 -1.88
C ASP A 110 -5.15 21.50 -1.53
N GLY A 111 -5.37 21.79 -0.22
CA GLY A 111 -6.64 22.33 0.30
C GLY A 111 -7.81 21.35 0.26
N LYS A 112 -7.54 20.05 0.15
CA LYS A 112 -8.50 18.96 0.17
C LYS A 112 -8.26 18.04 1.34
N SER A 113 -9.33 17.64 2.01
CA SER A 113 -9.31 16.61 3.05
C SER A 113 -9.49 15.22 2.43
N ILE A 114 -8.52 14.33 2.66
CA ILE A 114 -8.46 12.99 2.08
C ILE A 114 -8.39 11.95 3.20
N PHE A 115 -9.41 11.11 3.29
CA PHE A 115 -9.39 9.96 4.19
C PHE A 115 -8.75 8.77 3.47
N ALA A 116 -7.68 8.21 4.05
CA ALA A 116 -6.96 7.06 3.51
C ALA A 116 -7.28 5.80 4.32
N PHE A 117 -7.68 4.72 3.63
CA PHE A 117 -7.94 3.45 4.27
C PHE A 117 -7.61 2.29 3.32
N GLY A 118 -6.38 1.79 3.41
CA GLY A 118 -5.90 0.67 2.61
C GLY A 118 -6.42 -0.69 3.07
N GLY A 119 -5.82 -1.73 2.53
CA GLY A 119 -6.10 -3.13 2.83
C GLY A 119 -7.07 -3.79 1.87
N ALA A 120 -6.83 -5.08 1.64
CA ALA A 120 -7.70 -5.95 0.86
C ALA A 120 -7.43 -7.41 1.24
N SER A 121 -8.45 -8.25 1.17
CA SER A 121 -8.26 -9.69 1.35
C SER A 121 -7.73 -10.34 0.08
N SER A 122 -6.66 -11.14 0.20
CA SER A 122 -6.23 -12.01 -0.89
C SER A 122 -7.33 -13.00 -1.24
N HIS A 123 -7.61 -13.17 -2.53
CA HIS A 123 -8.66 -14.07 -3.04
C HIS A 123 -8.08 -15.35 -3.66
N ASP A 124 -6.79 -15.40 -3.92
CA ASP A 124 -6.07 -16.55 -4.49
C ASP A 124 -5.52 -17.49 -3.39
N ILE A 125 -6.36 -17.82 -2.42
CA ILE A 125 -6.05 -18.61 -1.23
C ILE A 125 -6.96 -19.84 -1.06
N ALA A 126 -7.49 -20.37 -2.15
CA ALA A 126 -8.35 -21.58 -2.10
C ALA A 126 -7.65 -22.80 -1.49
N GLY A 127 -6.32 -22.88 -1.58
CA GLY A 127 -5.48 -23.89 -0.94
C GLY A 127 -5.07 -23.54 0.49
N GLY A 128 -5.48 -22.37 0.99
CA GLY A 128 -5.16 -21.87 2.33
C GLY A 128 -3.85 -21.10 2.41
N ILE A 129 -3.51 -20.74 3.65
CA ILE A 129 -2.26 -20.09 4.01
C ILE A 129 -1.33 -21.13 4.64
N LEU A 130 -0.13 -21.26 4.10
CA LEU A 130 0.87 -22.19 4.63
C LEU A 130 1.78 -21.48 5.63
N GLU A 131 2.07 -22.14 6.75
CA GLU A 131 3.05 -21.68 7.73
C GLU A 131 4.44 -22.22 7.38
N PRO A 132 5.48 -21.37 7.22
CA PRO A 132 6.83 -21.82 6.83
C PRO A 132 7.49 -22.78 7.82
N ASP A 133 7.12 -22.70 9.10
CA ASP A 133 7.63 -23.51 10.20
C ASP A 133 6.81 -24.79 10.46
N ASP A 134 5.72 -25.02 9.71
CA ASP A 134 4.92 -26.24 9.81
C ASP A 134 5.80 -27.46 9.42
N PRO A 135 5.93 -28.50 10.29
CA PRO A 135 6.67 -29.72 9.97
C PRO A 135 6.26 -30.37 8.64
N ASP A 136 4.99 -30.23 8.27
CA ASP A 136 4.43 -30.79 7.03
C ASP A 136 4.45 -29.78 5.86
N PHE A 137 5.06 -28.59 5.99
CA PHE A 137 5.06 -27.53 4.98
C PHE A 137 5.37 -28.04 3.57
N LYS A 138 6.49 -28.77 3.41
CA LYS A 138 6.91 -29.29 2.10
C LYS A 138 5.91 -30.26 1.49
N LYS A 139 5.27 -31.09 2.32
CA LYS A 139 4.26 -32.05 1.90
C LYS A 139 2.96 -31.35 1.49
N LYS A 140 2.49 -30.40 2.29
CA LYS A 140 1.31 -29.59 2.00
C LYS A 140 1.51 -28.79 0.71
N LYS A 141 2.64 -28.07 0.59
CA LYS A 141 3.01 -27.32 -0.60
C LYS A 141 3.00 -28.18 -1.85
N LYS A 142 3.68 -29.36 -1.82
CA LYS A 142 3.71 -30.29 -2.96
C LYS A 142 2.32 -30.76 -3.37
N LYS A 143 1.41 -31.02 -2.42
CA LYS A 143 0.04 -31.44 -2.70
C LYS A 143 -0.76 -30.31 -3.38
N LEU A 144 -0.60 -29.08 -2.94
CA LEU A 144 -1.25 -27.91 -3.54
C LEU A 144 -0.73 -27.63 -4.95
N ASP A 145 0.60 -27.68 -5.13
CA ASP A 145 1.24 -27.52 -6.44
C ASP A 145 0.73 -28.57 -7.44
N GLN A 146 0.60 -29.84 -7.02
CA GLN A 146 0.07 -30.92 -7.86
C GLN A 146 -1.41 -30.79 -8.19
N GLY A 147 -2.19 -30.22 -7.28
CA GLY A 147 -3.62 -29.96 -7.45
C GLY A 147 -3.94 -28.62 -8.13
N TRP A 148 -2.95 -27.83 -8.44
CA TRP A 148 -3.11 -26.45 -9.00
C TRP A 148 -3.97 -25.55 -8.12
N TYR A 149 -3.99 -25.78 -6.79
CA TYR A 149 -4.71 -24.94 -5.85
C TYR A 149 -3.88 -23.71 -5.51
N PRO A 150 -4.36 -22.48 -5.75
CA PRO A 150 -3.67 -21.27 -5.35
C PRO A 150 -3.58 -21.20 -3.82
N TYR A 151 -2.40 -20.90 -3.31
CA TYR A 151 -2.12 -20.74 -1.89
C TYR A 151 -1.13 -19.63 -1.68
N ARG A 152 -1.10 -19.10 -0.47
CA ARG A 152 -0.10 -18.13 -0.03
C ARG A 152 0.72 -18.70 1.12
N VAL A 153 1.84 -18.05 1.42
CA VAL A 153 2.74 -18.45 2.51
C VAL A 153 2.87 -17.30 3.49
N ASN A 154 2.58 -17.57 4.75
CA ASN A 154 2.61 -16.56 5.80
C ASN A 154 4.01 -15.93 5.93
N HIS A 155 4.07 -14.60 6.09
CA HIS A 155 5.29 -13.78 6.12
C HIS A 155 6.23 -13.96 4.89
N VAL A 156 5.66 -14.40 3.74
CA VAL A 156 6.38 -14.52 2.46
C VAL A 156 5.59 -13.94 1.30
N SER A 157 4.31 -14.27 1.21
CA SER A 157 3.40 -13.80 0.17
C SER A 157 1.99 -13.51 0.70
N TRP A 158 1.82 -13.57 2.00
CA TRP A 158 0.61 -13.23 2.73
C TRP A 158 0.96 -12.76 4.13
N TRP A 159 0.21 -11.78 4.61
CA TRP A 159 0.32 -11.23 5.97
C TRP A 159 -1.09 -11.00 6.52
N LYS A 160 -1.28 -11.29 7.81
CA LYS A 160 -2.56 -11.00 8.48
C LYS A 160 -2.94 -9.51 8.36
N GLN A 161 -1.95 -8.66 8.27
CA GLN A 161 -2.08 -7.20 8.15
C GLN A 161 -2.63 -6.74 6.79
N GLU A 162 -2.84 -7.62 5.80
CA GLU A 162 -3.59 -7.26 4.60
C GLU A 162 -5.02 -6.82 4.92
N LEU A 163 -5.58 -7.29 6.04
CA LEU A 163 -6.83 -6.81 6.59
C LEU A 163 -6.58 -5.80 7.72
N PRO A 164 -7.41 -4.76 7.84
CA PRO A 164 -7.27 -3.78 8.91
C PRO A 164 -7.53 -4.40 10.29
N SER A 165 -6.82 -3.92 11.29
CA SER A 165 -7.07 -4.26 12.70
C SER A 165 -8.27 -3.47 13.25
N GLU A 166 -8.78 -3.93 14.41
CA GLU A 166 -9.84 -3.19 15.13
C GLU A 166 -9.36 -1.81 15.56
N GLU A 167 -8.09 -1.69 15.93
CA GLU A 167 -7.48 -0.42 16.35
C GLU A 167 -7.39 0.56 15.16
N GLU A 168 -7.00 0.10 13.97
CA GLU A 168 -6.96 0.93 12.76
C GLU A 168 -8.37 1.39 12.36
N MET A 169 -9.37 0.51 12.47
CA MET A 169 -10.77 0.86 12.22
C MET A 169 -11.27 1.90 13.23
N GLN A 170 -10.99 1.70 14.52
CA GLN A 170 -11.39 2.64 15.58
C GLN A 170 -10.72 4.00 15.40
N GLU A 171 -9.42 4.03 15.09
CA GLU A 171 -8.69 5.27 14.81
C GLU A 171 -9.29 6.01 13.60
N GLY A 172 -9.69 5.27 12.56
CA GLY A 172 -10.38 5.84 11.39
C GLY A 172 -11.71 6.50 11.76
N ILE A 173 -12.51 5.86 12.59
CA ILE A 173 -13.78 6.42 13.09
C ILE A 173 -13.53 7.71 13.88
N GLU A 174 -12.54 7.71 14.77
CA GLU A 174 -12.19 8.88 15.61
C GLU A 174 -11.67 10.04 14.76
N ASN A 175 -10.80 9.76 13.78
CA ASN A 175 -10.29 10.78 12.88
C ASN A 175 -11.39 11.38 11.99
N LEU A 176 -12.31 10.56 11.47
CA LEU A 176 -13.46 11.07 10.72
C LEU A 176 -14.38 11.91 11.61
N ALA A 177 -14.65 11.47 12.83
CA ALA A 177 -15.45 12.24 13.78
C ALA A 177 -14.82 13.61 14.10
N ALA A 178 -13.50 13.68 14.24
CA ALA A 178 -12.76 14.94 14.41
C ALA A 178 -12.88 15.90 13.21
N HIS A 179 -13.28 15.40 12.05
CA HIS A 179 -13.56 16.16 10.83
C HIS A 179 -15.07 16.27 10.53
N ASP A 180 -15.93 16.19 11.54
CA ASP A 180 -17.40 16.22 11.41
C ASP A 180 -17.96 15.14 10.45
N ASN A 181 -17.25 14.03 10.25
CA ASN A 181 -17.53 12.98 9.27
C ASN A 181 -17.63 13.52 7.83
N LYS A 182 -16.83 14.53 7.51
CA LYS A 182 -16.79 15.16 6.18
C LYS A 182 -15.37 15.20 5.68
N VAL A 183 -15.17 14.63 4.50
CA VAL A 183 -13.90 14.71 3.75
C VAL A 183 -14.23 14.93 2.28
N ASP A 184 -13.29 15.54 1.54
CA ASP A 184 -13.47 15.75 0.10
C ASP A 184 -13.34 14.43 -0.67
N PHE A 185 -12.41 13.56 -0.26
CA PHE A 185 -12.13 12.29 -0.93
C PHE A 185 -11.90 11.16 0.07
N ILE A 186 -12.25 9.95 -0.35
CA ILE A 186 -11.89 8.70 0.33
C ILE A 186 -11.03 7.89 -0.64
N VAL A 187 -9.83 7.51 -0.21
CA VAL A 187 -8.91 6.68 -0.99
C VAL A 187 -8.80 5.32 -0.32
N THR A 188 -9.19 4.29 -1.05
CA THR A 188 -9.14 2.89 -0.61
C THR A 188 -8.58 2.01 -1.73
N HIS A 189 -8.13 0.79 -1.38
CA HIS A 189 -7.78 -0.21 -2.38
C HIS A 189 -9.02 -0.99 -2.84
N CYS A 190 -9.71 -1.64 -1.90
CA CYS A 190 -10.98 -2.29 -2.19
C CYS A 190 -12.15 -1.30 -2.05
N CYS A 191 -13.15 -1.43 -2.94
CA CYS A 191 -14.43 -0.77 -2.73
C CYS A 191 -15.15 -1.35 -1.50
N ALA A 192 -15.93 -0.51 -0.82
CA ALA A 192 -16.79 -0.99 0.25
C ALA A 192 -17.73 -2.07 -0.29
N SER A 193 -17.77 -3.23 0.38
CA SER A 193 -18.78 -4.24 0.09
C SER A 193 -20.13 -3.69 0.54
N SER A 194 -21.12 -3.60 -0.36
CA SER A 194 -22.49 -3.38 0.04
C SER A 194 -22.95 -4.57 0.89
N THR A 195 -23.29 -4.34 2.12
CA THR A 195 -24.04 -5.29 2.93
C THR A 195 -25.49 -5.29 2.53
#